data_741e550a6e898c2656520f975bb858f7
#
_entry.id   741e550a6e898c2656520f975bb858f7
#
_cell.length_a   1.000
_cell.length_b   1.000
_cell.length_c   1.000
_cell.angle_alpha   90.00
_cell.angle_beta   90.00
_cell.angle_gamma   90.00
#
_symmetry.space_group_name_H-M   'P 1'
#
loop_
_entity.id
_entity.type
_entity.pdbx_description
1 polymer ?
#
loop_
_entity_poly.entity_id
_entity_poly.type
_entity_poly.pdbx_seq_one_letter_code
_entity_poly.pdbx_strand_id
1 'polypeptide(L)'
;FGLWGLARSLTNSHIEEIDKTQPIVYRDDNGMFLDTIDYPRIYNASTQKRFDKHLRESLGLAVDGTDWINIDSYDPSTFDINWFSADELFNQGSSYVSYYGYDYAGNKLNYKPTFEDFFTKDADNDGFLDRPIAPFEPTYMAGYIQDKFAFKDLIFNVGLRIDRYDANQSVLKDQYTLHNAYTVGDKQVDLIGSTKHPGNITDDAVVYVNDMNNPTEITGYRIGSVWYDANGLEIDNPNSIQGANGISPYLVDPNEE
;
A
#
# COMPACT_ATOMS: atom_id res chain seq x y z
N PHE A 1 -14.52 22.22 8.97
CA PHE A 1 -14.00 21.23 8.03
C PHE A 1 -12.84 20.46 8.64
N GLY A 2 -13.02 19.13 8.84
CA GLY A 2 -12.06 18.29 9.57
C GLY A 2 -10.71 18.12 8.87
N LEU A 3 -10.64 18.38 7.55
CA LEU A 3 -9.42 18.22 6.74
C LEU A 3 -8.67 19.54 6.52
N TRP A 4 -8.99 20.60 7.31
CA TRP A 4 -8.35 21.91 7.15
C TRP A 4 -6.84 21.87 7.27
N GLY A 5 -6.32 21.15 8.25
CA GLY A 5 -4.88 20.98 8.44
C GLY A 5 -4.21 20.29 7.24
N LEU A 6 -4.87 19.28 6.66
CA LEU A 6 -4.41 18.60 5.46
C LEU A 6 -4.42 19.56 4.26
N ALA A 7 -5.54 20.25 4.00
CA ALA A 7 -5.65 21.23 2.92
C ALA A 7 -4.51 22.27 2.99
N ARG A 8 -4.24 22.80 4.19
CA ARG A 8 -3.14 23.74 4.42
C ARG A 8 -1.77 23.15 4.06
N SER A 9 -1.52 21.87 4.39
CA SER A 9 -0.24 21.21 4.08
C SER A 9 -0.07 20.89 2.59
N LEU A 10 -1.16 20.74 1.84
CA LEU A 10 -1.13 20.40 0.42
C LEU A 10 -1.12 21.63 -0.49
N THR A 11 -1.59 22.79 0.01
CA THR A 11 -1.61 24.04 -0.75
C THR A 11 -0.19 24.52 -1.04
N ASN A 12 0.04 25.00 -2.25
CA ASN A 12 1.35 25.45 -2.75
C ASN A 12 2.44 24.35 -2.75
N SER A 13 2.05 23.09 -2.77
CA SER A 13 2.96 21.94 -2.63
C SER A 13 4.02 21.85 -3.74
N HIS A 14 3.76 22.44 -4.90
CA HIS A 14 4.64 22.44 -6.08
C HIS A 14 5.53 23.68 -6.18
N ILE A 15 5.37 24.64 -5.26
CA ILE A 15 6.17 25.86 -5.29
C ILE A 15 7.46 25.64 -4.55
N GLU A 16 8.56 25.72 -5.27
CA GLU A 16 9.90 25.68 -4.71
C GLU A 16 10.56 27.05 -4.83
N GLU A 17 11.34 27.41 -3.82
CA GLU A 17 12.23 28.55 -3.88
C GLU A 17 13.61 28.06 -4.31
N ILE A 18 14.28 28.79 -5.21
CA ILE A 18 15.63 28.43 -5.68
C ILE A 18 16.61 28.43 -4.51
N ASP A 19 16.44 29.36 -3.59
CA ASP A 19 17.18 29.41 -2.33
C ASP A 19 16.18 29.35 -1.15
N LYS A 20 16.30 28.34 -0.31
CA LYS A 20 15.44 28.17 0.88
C LYS A 20 15.83 29.04 2.06
N THR A 21 16.82 29.93 1.88
CA THR A 21 17.19 30.89 2.92
C THR A 21 16.11 31.97 3.07
N GLN A 22 16.05 32.58 4.24
CA GLN A 22 15.17 33.72 4.48
C GLN A 22 15.50 34.86 3.52
N PRO A 23 14.53 35.66 3.09
CA PRO A 23 14.78 36.86 2.28
C PRO A 23 15.84 37.71 2.93
N ILE A 24 16.80 38.19 2.13
CA ILE A 24 17.86 39.06 2.65
C ILE A 24 17.29 40.47 2.75
N VAL A 25 17.24 40.97 3.98
CA VAL A 25 16.80 42.35 4.27
C VAL A 25 18.03 43.23 4.29
N TYR A 26 18.10 44.14 3.34
CA TYR A 26 19.17 45.15 3.32
C TYR A 26 18.80 46.32 4.18
N ARG A 27 19.78 46.77 5.03
CA ARG A 27 19.66 47.94 5.88
C ARG A 27 20.86 48.85 5.67
N ASP A 28 20.67 50.15 5.85
CA ASP A 28 21.79 51.12 5.85
C ASP A 28 22.61 51.03 7.15
N ASP A 29 23.68 51.82 7.22
CA ASP A 29 24.57 51.89 8.37
C ASP A 29 23.87 52.35 9.67
N ASN A 30 22.69 52.96 9.56
CA ASN A 30 21.86 53.40 10.67
C ASN A 30 20.78 52.39 11.05
N GLY A 31 20.78 51.21 10.36
CA GLY A 31 19.78 50.14 10.55
C GLY A 31 18.42 50.37 9.87
N MET A 32 18.31 51.39 9.02
CA MET A 32 17.09 51.70 8.30
C MET A 32 16.91 50.71 7.12
N PHE A 33 15.69 50.22 6.95
CA PHE A 33 15.32 49.31 5.84
C PHE A 33 15.58 49.98 4.50
N LEU A 34 16.31 49.29 3.61
CA LEU A 34 16.55 49.72 2.24
C LEU A 34 15.78 48.89 1.25
N ASP A 35 15.89 47.57 1.33
CA ASP A 35 15.29 46.65 0.35
C ASP A 35 15.21 45.22 0.91
N THR A 36 14.42 44.36 0.23
CA THR A 36 14.37 42.94 0.49
C THR A 36 14.53 42.19 -0.84
N ILE A 37 15.49 41.27 -0.88
CA ILE A 37 15.60 40.33 -2.01
C ILE A 37 14.76 39.11 -1.73
N ASP A 38 13.72 38.93 -2.54
CA ASP A 38 12.93 37.71 -2.58
C ASP A 38 13.52 36.76 -3.63
N TYR A 39 13.61 35.49 -3.28
CA TYR A 39 14.04 34.49 -4.23
C TYR A 39 12.92 34.12 -5.19
N PRO A 40 13.20 33.88 -6.47
CA PRO A 40 12.20 33.49 -7.44
C PRO A 40 11.64 32.12 -7.07
N ARG A 41 10.34 31.98 -7.15
CA ARG A 41 9.63 30.71 -7.01
C ARG A 41 9.60 29.98 -8.33
N ILE A 42 9.78 28.68 -8.27
CA ILE A 42 9.72 27.80 -9.44
C ILE A 42 8.64 26.75 -9.26
N TYR A 43 8.08 26.32 -10.38
CA TYR A 43 7.12 25.23 -10.43
C TYR A 43 7.85 23.88 -10.47
N ASN A 44 7.46 22.95 -9.58
CA ASN A 44 7.89 21.57 -9.61
C ASN A 44 6.69 20.65 -9.74
N ALA A 45 6.48 20.11 -10.94
CA ALA A 45 5.35 19.24 -11.25
C ALA A 45 5.32 17.96 -10.39
N SER A 46 6.49 17.43 -9.99
CA SER A 46 6.57 16.17 -9.24
C SER A 46 6.08 16.29 -7.80
N THR A 47 6.04 17.49 -7.25
CA THR A 47 5.59 17.75 -5.88
C THR A 47 4.16 18.25 -5.79
N GLN A 48 3.55 18.61 -6.92
CA GLN A 48 2.20 19.15 -6.95
C GLN A 48 1.15 18.10 -6.53
N LYS A 49 0.34 18.46 -5.55
CA LYS A 49 -0.73 17.62 -5.02
C LYS A 49 -2.05 17.86 -5.77
N ARG A 50 -2.92 16.84 -5.79
CA ARG A 50 -4.22 16.92 -6.46
C ARG A 50 -5.08 18.03 -5.89
N PHE A 51 -5.10 18.15 -4.55
CA PHE A 51 -5.81 19.24 -3.88
C PHE A 51 -5.35 20.62 -4.37
N ASP A 52 -4.05 20.86 -4.50
CA ASP A 52 -3.51 22.15 -4.96
C ASP A 52 -3.92 22.45 -6.42
N LYS A 53 -3.92 21.43 -7.30
CA LYS A 53 -4.39 21.57 -8.69
C LYS A 53 -5.85 22.08 -8.72
N HIS A 54 -6.75 21.37 -8.04
CA HIS A 54 -8.17 21.71 -8.02
C HIS A 54 -8.46 23.05 -7.32
N LEU A 55 -7.71 23.36 -6.26
CA LEU A 55 -7.81 24.65 -5.60
C LEU A 55 -7.45 25.79 -6.57
N ARG A 56 -6.35 25.66 -7.32
CA ARG A 56 -5.95 26.66 -8.32
C ARG A 56 -6.96 26.80 -9.43
N GLU A 57 -7.46 25.70 -9.98
CA GLU A 57 -8.52 25.69 -10.98
C GLU A 57 -9.78 26.42 -10.48
N SER A 58 -10.22 26.14 -9.25
CA SER A 58 -11.39 26.77 -8.66
C SER A 58 -11.23 28.28 -8.43
N LEU A 59 -9.99 28.73 -8.21
CA LEU A 59 -9.64 30.14 -8.03
C LEU A 59 -9.33 30.85 -9.36
N GLY A 60 -9.35 30.12 -10.49
CA GLY A 60 -8.99 30.67 -11.81
C GLY A 60 -7.52 31.00 -11.96
N LEU A 61 -6.66 30.38 -11.16
CA LEU A 61 -5.21 30.51 -11.23
C LEU A 61 -4.60 29.47 -12.19
N ALA A 62 -3.43 29.79 -12.72
CA ALA A 62 -2.67 28.81 -13.50
C ALA A 62 -2.26 27.61 -12.60
N VAL A 63 -2.53 26.38 -13.07
CA VAL A 63 -2.22 25.16 -12.33
C VAL A 63 -0.73 25.03 -12.07
N ASP A 64 0.09 25.39 -13.07
CA ASP A 64 1.55 25.43 -13.02
C ASP A 64 2.13 26.79 -12.60
N GLY A 65 1.27 27.69 -12.11
CA GLY A 65 1.66 29.02 -11.65
C GLY A 65 2.35 28.99 -10.29
N THR A 66 3.13 30.03 -10.01
CA THR A 66 3.84 30.19 -8.72
C THR A 66 3.23 31.25 -7.82
N ASP A 67 2.00 31.69 -8.14
CA ASP A 67 1.25 32.58 -7.25
C ASP A 67 0.94 31.88 -5.93
N TRP A 68 1.33 32.55 -4.83
CA TRP A 68 1.12 31.97 -3.51
C TRP A 68 -0.32 32.09 -3.07
N ILE A 69 -0.94 30.98 -2.75
CA ILE A 69 -2.30 30.95 -2.20
C ILE A 69 -2.23 31.01 -0.68
N ASN A 70 -2.83 32.06 -0.08
CA ASN A 70 -3.10 32.09 1.35
C ASN A 70 -4.42 31.37 1.63
N ILE A 71 -4.35 30.06 1.89
CA ILE A 71 -5.54 29.24 2.10
C ILE A 71 -6.38 29.70 3.30
N ASP A 72 -5.77 30.31 4.31
CA ASP A 72 -6.44 30.78 5.52
C ASP A 72 -7.38 31.99 5.25
N SER A 73 -7.31 32.58 4.05
CA SER A 73 -8.23 33.64 3.62
C SER A 73 -9.55 33.12 3.05
N TYR A 74 -9.70 31.79 2.88
CA TYR A 74 -10.89 31.17 2.30
C TYR A 74 -11.71 30.46 3.37
N ASP A 75 -13.03 30.38 3.15
CA ASP A 75 -13.91 29.60 4.02
C ASP A 75 -13.72 28.10 3.75
N PRO A 76 -13.42 27.28 4.77
CA PRO A 76 -13.25 25.84 4.61
C PRO A 76 -14.46 25.11 3.99
N SER A 77 -15.65 25.67 4.09
CA SER A 77 -16.87 25.09 3.51
C SER A 77 -16.91 25.13 1.97
N THR A 78 -16.03 25.92 1.35
CA THR A 78 -15.91 25.99 -0.11
C THR A 78 -15.12 24.84 -0.71
N PHE A 79 -14.40 24.06 0.12
CA PHE A 79 -13.56 22.98 -0.35
C PHE A 79 -14.36 21.68 -0.49
N ASP A 80 -14.20 21.03 -1.65
CA ASP A 80 -14.80 19.74 -1.94
C ASP A 80 -13.84 18.61 -1.58
N ILE A 81 -14.36 17.51 -1.04
CA ILE A 81 -13.58 16.30 -0.76
C ILE A 81 -13.02 15.69 -2.03
N ASN A 82 -13.68 15.85 -3.16
CA ASN A 82 -13.23 15.37 -4.46
C ASN A 82 -11.97 16.07 -4.98
N TRP A 83 -11.55 17.17 -4.35
CA TRP A 83 -10.28 17.84 -4.69
C TRP A 83 -9.07 17.09 -4.17
N PHE A 84 -9.25 16.24 -3.16
CA PHE A 84 -8.18 15.40 -2.63
C PHE A 84 -8.06 14.11 -3.44
N SER A 85 -6.85 13.54 -3.50
CA SER A 85 -6.68 12.16 -3.94
C SER A 85 -6.90 11.18 -2.79
N ALA A 86 -7.10 9.90 -3.12
CA ALA A 86 -7.17 8.86 -2.12
C ALA A 86 -5.88 8.78 -1.28
N ASP A 87 -4.72 8.91 -1.91
CA ASP A 87 -3.42 8.87 -1.23
C ASP A 87 -3.23 10.03 -0.25
N GLU A 88 -3.69 11.23 -0.60
CA GLU A 88 -3.68 12.40 0.29
C GLU A 88 -4.55 12.16 1.53
N LEU A 89 -5.73 11.53 1.35
CA LEU A 89 -6.63 11.21 2.45
C LEU A 89 -6.15 10.04 3.30
N PHE A 90 -5.37 9.12 2.74
CA PHE A 90 -4.70 8.05 3.49
C PHE A 90 -3.51 8.54 4.33
N ASN A 91 -2.93 9.70 3.99
CA ASN A 91 -1.94 10.39 4.79
C ASN A 91 -0.87 9.45 5.39
N GLN A 92 -0.21 8.65 4.53
CA GLN A 92 0.86 7.73 4.92
C GLN A 92 0.49 6.77 6.08
N GLY A 93 -0.76 6.33 6.14
CA GLY A 93 -1.26 5.40 7.15
C GLY A 93 -1.95 6.04 8.36
N SER A 94 -1.86 7.36 8.54
CA SER A 94 -2.69 8.12 9.49
C SER A 94 -3.97 8.61 8.82
N SER A 95 -4.75 7.66 8.30
CA SER A 95 -5.87 7.91 7.40
C SER A 95 -6.93 8.86 7.97
N TYR A 96 -7.34 9.82 7.16
CA TYR A 96 -8.48 10.70 7.45
C TYR A 96 -9.82 10.08 7.06
N VAL A 97 -9.80 9.06 6.20
CA VAL A 97 -10.99 8.35 5.73
C VAL A 97 -10.81 6.85 5.89
N SER A 98 -11.91 6.14 6.12
CA SER A 98 -11.96 4.69 6.15
C SER A 98 -13.22 4.26 5.42
N TYR A 99 -13.07 3.45 4.37
CA TYR A 99 -14.19 3.04 3.52
C TYR A 99 -14.01 1.62 3.00
N TYR A 100 -15.14 0.92 2.87
CA TYR A 100 -15.23 -0.42 2.29
C TYR A 100 -16.47 -0.45 1.38
N GLY A 101 -16.28 -0.71 0.09
CA GLY A 101 -17.37 -0.68 -0.89
C GLY A 101 -17.83 0.71 -1.30
N TYR A 102 -17.07 1.73 -0.91
CA TYR A 102 -17.23 3.13 -1.30
C TYR A 102 -15.92 3.65 -1.85
N ASP A 103 -15.96 4.76 -2.60
CA ASP A 103 -14.77 5.52 -2.94
C ASP A 103 -14.33 6.43 -1.77
N TYR A 104 -13.17 7.07 -1.93
CA TYR A 104 -12.62 7.97 -0.92
C TYR A 104 -13.48 9.23 -0.68
N ALA A 105 -14.37 9.59 -1.62
CA ALA A 105 -15.31 10.70 -1.49
C ALA A 105 -16.64 10.30 -0.85
N GLY A 106 -16.86 9.00 -0.58
CA GLY A 106 -18.04 8.45 0.07
C GLY A 106 -19.15 8.01 -0.89
N ASN A 107 -18.88 7.90 -2.20
CA ASN A 107 -19.84 7.37 -3.16
C ASN A 107 -19.74 5.84 -3.17
N LYS A 108 -20.90 5.17 -3.20
CA LYS A 108 -20.94 3.70 -3.24
C LYS A 108 -20.39 3.18 -4.56
N LEU A 109 -19.46 2.24 -4.49
CA LEU A 109 -18.96 1.55 -5.66
C LEU A 109 -20.07 0.69 -6.31
N ASN A 110 -20.15 0.70 -7.62
CA ASN A 110 -21.08 -0.12 -8.41
C ASN A 110 -20.46 -1.41 -8.95
N TYR A 111 -19.24 -1.73 -8.49
CA TYR A 111 -18.47 -2.91 -8.84
C TYR A 111 -17.72 -3.40 -7.59
N LYS A 112 -17.23 -4.65 -7.63
CA LYS A 112 -16.38 -5.20 -6.57
C LYS A 112 -14.92 -5.06 -7.01
N PRO A 113 -14.15 -4.14 -6.40
CA PRO A 113 -12.74 -3.98 -6.74
C PRO A 113 -11.94 -5.23 -6.37
N THR A 114 -10.93 -5.52 -7.18
CA THR A 114 -9.91 -6.52 -6.89
C THR A 114 -8.82 -5.93 -6.00
N PHE A 115 -7.93 -6.78 -5.50
CA PHE A 115 -6.74 -6.30 -4.78
C PHE A 115 -5.82 -5.46 -5.68
N GLU A 116 -5.69 -5.85 -6.95
CA GLU A 116 -4.91 -5.14 -7.96
C GLU A 116 -5.46 -3.74 -8.25
N ASP A 117 -6.79 -3.57 -8.28
CA ASP A 117 -7.40 -2.26 -8.51
C ASP A 117 -6.94 -1.21 -7.49
N PHE A 118 -6.60 -1.60 -6.27
CA PHE A 118 -6.08 -0.68 -5.25
C PHE A 118 -4.76 -0.03 -5.67
N PHE A 119 -3.94 -0.75 -6.43
CA PHE A 119 -2.60 -0.29 -6.82
C PHE A 119 -2.54 0.31 -8.23
N THR A 120 -3.52 0.04 -9.07
CA THR A 120 -3.44 0.36 -10.49
C THR A 120 -4.57 1.25 -11.01
N LYS A 121 -5.70 1.33 -10.28
CA LYS A 121 -6.88 2.01 -10.81
C LYS A 121 -6.78 3.53 -10.71
N ASP A 122 -6.89 4.15 -11.87
CA ASP A 122 -7.03 5.59 -12.10
C ASP A 122 -8.14 5.72 -13.16
N ALA A 123 -9.41 5.88 -12.71
CA ALA A 123 -10.57 5.80 -13.58
C ALA A 123 -10.79 7.06 -14.44
N ASP A 124 -10.34 8.20 -13.96
CA ASP A 124 -10.45 9.49 -14.65
C ASP A 124 -9.17 9.90 -15.39
N ASN A 125 -8.09 9.10 -15.27
CA ASN A 125 -6.78 9.31 -15.87
C ASN A 125 -6.16 10.68 -15.51
N ASP A 126 -6.34 11.11 -14.28
CA ASP A 126 -5.78 12.35 -13.75
C ASP A 126 -4.36 12.19 -13.19
N GLY A 127 -3.85 10.96 -13.19
CA GLY A 127 -2.52 10.59 -12.68
C GLY A 127 -2.49 10.30 -11.18
N PHE A 128 -3.66 10.22 -10.53
CA PHE A 128 -3.81 9.84 -9.12
C PHE A 128 -4.64 8.56 -9.00
N LEU A 129 -4.20 7.62 -8.17
CA LEU A 129 -4.88 6.35 -8.00
C LEU A 129 -6.13 6.49 -7.12
N ASP A 130 -7.21 5.80 -7.51
CA ASP A 130 -8.50 5.81 -6.79
C ASP A 130 -8.47 5.04 -5.47
N ARG A 131 -7.58 4.07 -5.32
CA ARG A 131 -7.43 3.20 -4.14
C ARG A 131 -8.75 2.53 -3.70
N PRO A 132 -9.53 1.91 -4.57
CA PRO A 132 -10.80 1.32 -4.21
C PRO A 132 -10.61 0.11 -3.29
N ILE A 133 -11.48 -0.01 -2.26
CA ILE A 133 -11.46 -1.13 -1.31
C ILE A 133 -12.78 -1.90 -1.40
N ALA A 134 -12.69 -3.22 -1.56
CA ALA A 134 -13.86 -4.08 -1.65
C ALA A 134 -14.71 -4.03 -0.38
N PRO A 135 -16.04 -4.19 -0.48
CA PRO A 135 -16.91 -4.25 0.68
C PRO A 135 -16.59 -5.50 1.53
N PHE A 136 -16.81 -5.38 2.84
CA PHE A 136 -16.78 -6.53 3.73
C PHE A 136 -18.09 -7.31 3.59
N GLU A 137 -18.04 -8.50 3.00
CA GLU A 137 -19.18 -9.34 2.69
C GLU A 137 -19.00 -10.76 3.25
N PRO A 138 -19.02 -10.95 4.57
CA PRO A 138 -18.83 -12.26 5.17
C PRO A 138 -20.00 -13.18 4.82
N THR A 139 -19.70 -14.45 4.60
CA THR A 139 -20.70 -15.49 4.35
C THR A 139 -20.76 -16.43 5.54
N TYR A 140 -21.96 -16.64 6.07
CA TYR A 140 -22.24 -17.65 7.08
C TYR A 140 -23.25 -18.63 6.57
N MET A 141 -22.94 -19.92 6.65
CA MET A 141 -23.84 -21.01 6.31
C MET A 141 -23.89 -22.00 7.49
N ALA A 142 -25.10 -22.43 7.83
CA ALA A 142 -25.30 -23.46 8.84
C ALA A 142 -26.31 -24.49 8.37
N GLY A 143 -26.00 -25.75 8.61
CA GLY A 143 -26.92 -26.85 8.40
C GLY A 143 -27.03 -27.70 9.67
N TYR A 144 -28.20 -28.18 9.99
CA TYR A 144 -28.38 -29.09 11.10
C TYR A 144 -29.35 -30.22 10.77
N ILE A 145 -29.11 -31.35 11.38
CA ILE A 145 -30.02 -32.48 11.41
C ILE A 145 -30.22 -32.91 12.83
N GLN A 146 -31.45 -33.15 13.26
CA GLN A 146 -31.77 -33.58 14.59
C GLN A 146 -32.85 -34.67 14.51
N ASP A 147 -32.66 -35.72 15.29
CA ASP A 147 -33.66 -36.78 15.48
C ASP A 147 -34.04 -36.88 16.96
N LYS A 148 -35.32 -37.14 17.20
CA LYS A 148 -35.87 -37.35 18.53
C LYS A 148 -36.56 -38.70 18.55
N PHE A 149 -36.07 -39.65 19.31
CA PHE A 149 -36.68 -40.92 19.51
C PHE A 149 -36.91 -41.25 20.99
N ALA A 150 -37.99 -42.00 21.24
CA ALA A 150 -38.36 -42.40 22.60
C ALA A 150 -38.27 -43.93 22.70
N PHE A 151 -37.65 -44.40 23.75
CA PHE A 151 -37.60 -45.80 24.10
C PHE A 151 -38.08 -45.99 25.54
N LYS A 152 -39.29 -46.54 25.74
CA LYS A 152 -39.97 -46.59 27.05
C LYS A 152 -40.10 -45.20 27.68
N ASP A 153 -39.49 -44.99 28.85
CA ASP A 153 -39.52 -43.73 29.60
C ASP A 153 -38.32 -42.81 29.26
N LEU A 154 -37.47 -43.22 28.31
CA LEU A 154 -36.29 -42.45 27.90
C LEU A 154 -36.56 -41.73 26.56
N ILE A 155 -36.22 -40.45 26.52
CA ILE A 155 -36.28 -39.62 25.33
C ILE A 155 -34.87 -39.24 24.96
N PHE A 156 -34.48 -39.53 23.74
CA PHE A 156 -33.20 -39.17 23.16
C PHE A 156 -33.39 -38.07 22.15
N ASN A 157 -32.59 -37.03 22.25
CA ASN A 157 -32.42 -36.01 21.22
C ASN A 157 -30.97 -36.08 20.75
N VAL A 158 -30.78 -36.47 19.49
CA VAL A 158 -29.45 -36.55 18.88
C VAL A 158 -29.45 -35.63 17.67
N GLY A 159 -28.44 -34.78 17.56
CA GLY A 159 -28.32 -33.86 16.44
C GLY A 159 -26.87 -33.57 16.08
N LEU A 160 -26.67 -33.19 14.84
CA LEU A 160 -25.44 -32.68 14.28
C LEU A 160 -25.70 -31.31 13.67
N ARG A 161 -24.86 -30.34 13.99
CA ARG A 161 -24.85 -29.03 13.35
C ARG A 161 -23.46 -28.80 12.75
N ILE A 162 -23.45 -28.31 11.50
CA ILE A 162 -22.24 -27.93 10.79
C ILE A 162 -22.39 -26.45 10.44
N ASP A 163 -21.43 -25.66 10.87
CA ASP A 163 -21.35 -24.23 10.60
C ASP A 163 -20.11 -23.94 9.74
N ARG A 164 -20.31 -23.11 8.72
CA ARG A 164 -19.21 -22.55 7.92
C ARG A 164 -19.28 -21.03 7.98
N TYR A 165 -18.22 -20.42 8.41
CA TYR A 165 -17.99 -18.99 8.31
C TYR A 165 -16.85 -18.73 7.32
N ASP A 166 -17.08 -17.80 6.39
CA ASP A 166 -16.10 -17.31 5.44
C ASP A 166 -16.08 -15.80 5.52
N ALA A 167 -14.96 -15.22 5.90
CA ALA A 167 -14.80 -13.77 6.01
C ALA A 167 -14.85 -13.08 4.64
N ASN A 168 -14.69 -13.84 3.54
CA ASN A 168 -14.68 -13.35 2.16
C ASN A 168 -13.71 -12.17 1.97
N GLN A 169 -12.57 -12.23 2.65
CA GLN A 169 -11.51 -11.24 2.56
C GLN A 169 -10.31 -11.84 1.86
N SER A 170 -9.62 -11.02 1.06
CA SER A 170 -8.33 -11.39 0.52
C SER A 170 -7.33 -11.55 1.66
N VAL A 171 -6.55 -12.62 1.60
CA VAL A 171 -5.44 -12.88 2.51
C VAL A 171 -4.16 -12.93 1.70
N LEU A 172 -3.03 -12.66 2.34
CA LEU A 172 -1.73 -12.83 1.71
C LEU A 172 -1.59 -14.27 1.20
N LYS A 173 -1.19 -14.43 -0.06
CA LYS A 173 -0.89 -15.73 -0.64
C LYS A 173 0.25 -16.41 0.10
N ASP A 174 1.23 -15.61 0.48
CA ASP A 174 2.38 -16.01 1.27
C ASP A 174 2.60 -14.97 2.40
N GLN A 175 2.71 -15.41 3.65
CA GLN A 175 2.90 -14.51 4.79
C GLN A 175 4.32 -13.96 4.91
N TYR A 176 5.27 -14.50 4.16
CA TYR A 176 6.68 -14.15 4.23
C TYR A 176 7.17 -13.33 3.03
N THR A 177 6.39 -13.30 1.94
CA THR A 177 6.70 -12.47 0.78
C THR A 177 5.43 -11.91 0.15
N LEU A 178 5.43 -10.61 -0.14
CA LEU A 178 4.33 -9.92 -0.82
C LEU A 178 4.35 -10.16 -2.34
N HIS A 179 5.52 -10.42 -2.89
CA HIS A 179 5.76 -10.59 -4.31
C HIS A 179 5.92 -12.07 -4.67
N ASN A 180 5.69 -12.41 -5.93
CA ASN A 180 5.86 -13.76 -6.41
C ASN A 180 7.34 -14.16 -6.36
N ALA A 181 7.64 -15.28 -5.71
CA ALA A 181 8.97 -15.85 -5.65
C ALA A 181 9.02 -17.16 -6.44
N TYR A 182 10.17 -17.45 -7.01
CA TYR A 182 10.43 -18.74 -7.66
C TYR A 182 10.43 -19.88 -6.66
N THR A 183 9.94 -21.03 -7.12
CA THR A 183 9.99 -22.30 -6.40
C THR A 183 10.99 -23.23 -7.04
N VAL A 184 11.32 -24.31 -6.34
CA VAL A 184 12.28 -25.34 -6.84
C VAL A 184 11.84 -25.93 -8.18
N GLY A 185 10.52 -26.01 -8.44
CA GLY A 185 9.98 -26.51 -9.72
C GLY A 185 10.14 -25.56 -10.90
N ASP A 186 10.58 -24.31 -10.68
CA ASP A 186 10.77 -23.33 -11.73
C ASP A 186 12.13 -23.47 -12.41
N LYS A 187 12.16 -23.54 -13.74
CA LYS A 187 13.40 -23.69 -14.51
C LYS A 187 14.42 -22.56 -14.30
N GLN A 188 13.95 -21.40 -13.88
CA GLN A 188 14.82 -20.26 -13.61
C GLN A 188 15.76 -20.52 -12.44
N VAL A 189 15.36 -21.34 -11.49
CA VAL A 189 16.15 -21.71 -10.33
C VAL A 189 17.34 -22.59 -10.71
N ASP A 190 17.22 -23.42 -11.75
CA ASP A 190 18.31 -24.24 -12.28
C ASP A 190 19.50 -23.44 -12.82
N LEU A 191 19.34 -22.13 -13.00
CA LEU A 191 20.38 -21.24 -13.50
C LEU A 191 21.29 -20.70 -12.40
N ILE A 192 20.94 -20.93 -11.11
CA ILE A 192 21.69 -20.44 -9.96
C ILE A 192 22.59 -21.51 -9.38
N GLY A 193 23.88 -21.31 -9.48
CA GLY A 193 24.88 -22.20 -8.89
C GLY A 193 24.94 -23.58 -9.52
N SER A 194 25.53 -24.56 -8.82
CA SER A 194 25.58 -25.97 -9.25
C SER A 194 24.45 -26.76 -8.60
N THR A 195 23.28 -26.64 -9.14
CA THR A 195 22.04 -26.85 -8.42
C THR A 195 21.48 -28.25 -8.58
N LYS A 196 21.89 -29.10 -7.68
CA LYS A 196 21.04 -30.26 -7.34
C LYS A 196 20.39 -29.98 -6.01
N HIS A 197 19.09 -29.70 -6.05
CA HIS A 197 18.29 -29.47 -4.83
C HIS A 197 18.31 -30.72 -3.94
N PRO A 198 18.31 -30.55 -2.60
CA PRO A 198 18.20 -31.69 -1.68
C PRO A 198 16.94 -32.50 -1.92
N GLY A 199 17.02 -33.83 -1.86
CA GLY A 199 15.92 -34.72 -2.25
C GLY A 199 14.68 -34.68 -1.33
N ASN A 200 14.76 -34.00 -0.20
CA ASN A 200 13.63 -33.73 0.72
C ASN A 200 12.95 -32.38 0.50
N ILE A 201 13.47 -31.56 -0.41
CA ILE A 201 12.88 -30.30 -0.78
C ILE A 201 11.96 -30.53 -1.98
N THR A 202 10.69 -30.19 -1.83
CA THR A 202 9.65 -30.40 -2.84
C THR A 202 9.62 -29.26 -3.87
N ASP A 203 9.02 -29.52 -5.04
CA ASP A 203 8.99 -28.57 -6.15
C ASP A 203 8.27 -27.25 -5.82
N ASP A 204 7.40 -27.25 -4.80
CA ASP A 204 6.66 -26.07 -4.33
C ASP A 204 7.43 -25.25 -3.27
N ALA A 205 8.62 -25.66 -2.90
CA ALA A 205 9.45 -24.93 -1.95
C ALA A 205 9.91 -23.59 -2.53
N VAL A 206 9.66 -22.51 -1.81
CA VAL A 206 10.16 -21.16 -2.15
C VAL A 206 11.66 -21.11 -1.95
N VAL A 207 12.37 -20.57 -2.94
CA VAL A 207 13.84 -20.49 -2.96
C VAL A 207 14.31 -19.16 -2.39
N TYR A 208 15.35 -19.22 -1.57
CA TYR A 208 16.03 -18.05 -1.01
C TYR A 208 17.47 -17.99 -1.51
N VAL A 209 17.95 -16.78 -1.77
CA VAL A 209 19.23 -16.52 -2.45
C VAL A 209 20.13 -15.56 -1.65
N ASN A 210 21.40 -15.55 -2.00
CA ASN A 210 22.39 -14.69 -1.37
C ASN A 210 22.22 -13.19 -1.69
N ASP A 211 21.65 -12.86 -2.85
CA ASP A 211 21.38 -11.48 -3.28
C ASP A 211 20.12 -11.49 -4.17
N MET A 212 19.11 -10.73 -3.79
CA MET A 212 17.83 -10.66 -4.49
C MET A 212 17.96 -10.05 -5.90
N ASN A 213 18.86 -9.09 -6.07
CA ASN A 213 19.07 -8.37 -7.33
C ASN A 213 20.06 -9.08 -8.26
N ASN A 214 20.99 -9.84 -7.70
CA ASN A 214 22.00 -10.59 -8.47
C ASN A 214 22.24 -11.97 -7.83
N PRO A 215 21.28 -12.89 -7.94
CA PRO A 215 21.34 -14.19 -7.30
C PRO A 215 22.42 -15.06 -7.94
N THR A 216 23.36 -15.55 -7.13
CA THR A 216 24.45 -16.42 -7.54
C THR A 216 24.51 -17.74 -6.76
N GLU A 217 23.83 -17.79 -5.61
CA GLU A 217 23.84 -18.93 -4.71
C GLU A 217 22.49 -19.06 -4.01
N ILE A 218 22.01 -20.29 -3.83
CA ILE A 218 20.83 -20.59 -3.03
C ILE A 218 21.28 -20.73 -1.57
N THR A 219 20.67 -19.94 -0.69
CA THR A 219 20.97 -19.96 0.75
C THR A 219 20.03 -20.84 1.54
N GLY A 220 18.81 -21.11 1.03
CA GLY A 220 17.85 -21.97 1.70
C GLY A 220 16.51 -22.08 0.99
N TYR A 221 15.59 -22.76 1.65
CA TYR A 221 14.26 -23.06 1.13
C TYR A 221 13.20 -22.90 2.21
N ARG A 222 11.93 -22.74 1.78
CA ARG A 222 10.78 -22.70 2.69
C ARG A 222 9.61 -23.47 2.09
N ILE A 223 9.02 -24.34 2.89
CA ILE A 223 7.80 -25.10 2.56
C ILE A 223 6.75 -24.71 3.61
N GLY A 224 5.73 -23.97 3.21
CA GLY A 224 4.76 -23.41 4.14
C GLY A 224 5.43 -22.49 5.16
N SER A 225 5.44 -22.87 6.43
CA SER A 225 6.11 -22.14 7.52
C SER A 225 7.43 -22.78 7.98
N VAL A 226 7.85 -23.87 7.35
CA VAL A 226 9.06 -24.61 7.72
C VAL A 226 10.23 -24.15 6.85
N TRP A 227 11.35 -23.86 7.48
CA TRP A 227 12.56 -23.34 6.85
C TRP A 227 13.64 -24.39 6.76
N TYR A 228 14.42 -24.34 5.69
CA TYR A 228 15.52 -25.27 5.42
C TYR A 228 16.76 -24.50 4.98
N ASP A 229 17.93 -24.97 5.38
CA ASP A 229 19.20 -24.46 4.83
C ASP A 229 19.43 -24.92 3.38
N ALA A 230 20.54 -24.52 2.76
CA ALA A 230 20.91 -24.90 1.41
C ALA A 230 21.11 -26.41 1.23
N ASN A 231 21.37 -27.16 2.32
CA ASN A 231 21.56 -28.62 2.32
C ASN A 231 20.26 -29.39 2.58
N GLY A 232 19.13 -28.65 2.79
CA GLY A 232 17.84 -29.25 3.08
C GLY A 232 17.66 -29.66 4.54
N LEU A 233 18.49 -29.17 5.45
CA LEU A 233 18.29 -29.36 6.89
C LEU A 233 17.28 -28.34 7.41
N GLU A 234 16.30 -28.82 8.16
CA GLU A 234 15.33 -27.97 8.82
C GLU A 234 16.02 -27.05 9.85
N ILE A 235 15.62 -25.76 9.83
CA ILE A 235 16.15 -24.73 10.71
C ILE A 235 15.02 -24.00 11.44
N ASP A 236 15.20 -23.71 12.72
CA ASP A 236 14.23 -23.00 13.53
C ASP A 236 14.24 -21.48 13.29
N ASN A 237 15.40 -20.96 12.83
CA ASN A 237 15.58 -19.53 12.66
C ASN A 237 16.04 -19.21 11.23
N PRO A 238 15.20 -18.52 10.43
CA PRO A 238 15.55 -18.15 9.06
C PRO A 238 16.73 -17.16 8.96
N ASN A 239 17.16 -16.54 10.05
CA ASN A 239 18.34 -15.67 10.05
C ASN A 239 19.64 -16.43 9.68
N SER A 240 19.65 -17.74 9.74
CA SER A 240 20.81 -18.55 9.34
C SER A 240 21.02 -18.62 7.83
N ILE A 241 20.00 -18.24 7.03
CA ILE A 241 20.06 -18.22 5.56
C ILE A 241 20.12 -16.79 5.00
N GLN A 242 20.57 -15.81 5.79
CA GLN A 242 20.71 -14.44 5.34
C GLN A 242 21.74 -14.32 4.22
N GLY A 243 21.36 -13.58 3.16
CA GLY A 243 22.25 -13.08 2.14
C GLY A 243 22.73 -11.63 2.43
N ALA A 244 23.23 -10.96 1.41
CA ALA A 244 23.74 -9.58 1.51
C ALA A 244 22.69 -8.57 1.97
N ASN A 245 21.43 -8.79 1.59
CA ASN A 245 20.28 -7.89 1.85
C ASN A 245 19.28 -8.47 2.87
N GLY A 246 19.73 -9.37 3.76
CA GLY A 246 18.87 -10.06 4.71
C GLY A 246 18.33 -11.38 4.15
N ILE A 247 17.16 -11.83 4.61
CA ILE A 247 16.50 -13.04 4.09
C ILE A 247 15.87 -12.68 2.76
N SER A 248 16.47 -13.13 1.66
CA SER A 248 16.16 -12.70 0.31
C SER A 248 15.45 -13.80 -0.48
N PRO A 249 14.10 -13.74 -0.67
CA PRO A 249 13.42 -14.63 -1.57
C PRO A 249 13.90 -14.40 -3.01
N TYR A 250 13.96 -15.43 -3.82
CA TYR A 250 14.25 -15.29 -5.23
C TYR A 250 12.98 -14.80 -5.96
N LEU A 251 12.85 -13.50 -6.15
CA LEU A 251 11.67 -12.89 -6.74
C LEU A 251 11.59 -13.11 -8.27
N VAL A 252 10.37 -13.24 -8.77
CA VAL A 252 10.11 -13.35 -10.22
C VAL A 252 10.42 -12.01 -10.90
N ASP A 253 10.07 -10.90 -10.26
CA ASP A 253 10.48 -9.55 -10.65
C ASP A 253 11.08 -8.84 -9.44
N PRO A 254 12.41 -8.65 -9.41
CA PRO A 254 13.07 -7.96 -8.30
C PRO A 254 12.83 -6.44 -8.28
N ASN A 255 12.16 -5.86 -9.29
CA ASN A 255 11.84 -4.43 -9.34
C ASN A 255 10.41 -4.14 -8.87
N GLU A 256 9.62 -5.15 -8.52
CA GLU A 256 8.32 -4.98 -7.86
C GLU A 256 8.53 -4.65 -6.36
N GLU A 257 9.13 -3.50 -6.04
CA GLU A 257 9.23 -3.00 -4.67
C GLU A 257 7.99 -2.16 -4.26
#